data_a62c7272424cda8b2013d98bf70d2559
#
_entry.id   a62c7272424cda8b2013d98bf70d2559
#
_cell.length_a   1.000
_cell.length_b   1.000
_cell.length_c   1.000
_cell.angle_alpha   90.00
_cell.angle_beta   90.00
_cell.angle_gamma   90.00
#
_symmetry.space_group_name_H-M   'P 1'
#
loop_
_entity.id
_entity.type
_entity.pdbx_description
1 polymer ?
#
loop_
_entity_poly.entity_id
_entity_poly.type
_entity_poly.pdbx_seq_one_letter_code
_entity_poly.pdbx_strand_id
1 'polypeptide(L)'
;MRDDDTIAAIATANGRSAIGIIRISGPDVDAILNKHAPSIQPRRATLVDFCDDKQEKIDSVIMVYYKNPQSYTGEDLLEIQTHGNPIVLGKIMNILCPKYARQARAGEFTERAFLNNKIDLLQAEATIDLINSSSIAAANSAMKSLSGTYSKQVSEIKSDIIKTRSSIEAIINFPEDETTSLDQRHIGTELEMIEKKIKQLLSSTEKGIKLNENAEVVIVGKPNSGKSTLCNALLKEEKIIVTEYPGTTRDVIRYDLKVGDNIISLTDTAGIRQTTDKAEAQGVKNALRSVLDASLILCVMDVNETNHETQAQSILGMNYFKDKEIWKIYNKIDLSPNEYNTDDGPDDTRFFISAQNGNGLLKLEKALAELSTPDDENVGTARKRHQQKLGEVLENLYNASKYNERQKLDIVAQELAIAHKKLDEITGGDYNDEVLESIFSEFCIGK
;
A
#
# COMPACT_ATOMS: atom_id res chain seq x y z
N MET A 1 -11.84 20.98 9.66
CA MET A 1 -13.14 21.30 10.29
C MET A 1 -13.84 19.99 10.63
N ARG A 2 -14.26 19.77 11.88
CA ARG A 2 -15.18 18.67 12.18
C ARG A 2 -16.52 19.03 11.54
N ASP A 3 -16.88 18.34 10.49
CA ASP A 3 -18.24 18.38 9.96
C ASP A 3 -19.10 17.56 10.93
N ASP A 4 -19.86 18.23 11.80
CA ASP A 4 -20.80 17.58 12.74
C ASP A 4 -22.07 17.08 12.03
N ASP A 5 -21.97 16.76 10.75
CA ASP A 5 -23.08 16.29 9.91
C ASP A 5 -23.12 14.76 9.76
N THR A 6 -24.26 14.26 9.35
CA THR A 6 -24.44 12.82 9.06
C THR A 6 -24.05 12.53 7.62
N ILE A 7 -23.27 11.47 7.42
CA ILE A 7 -22.86 10.98 6.12
C ILE A 7 -23.43 9.60 5.80
N ALA A 8 -23.66 9.33 4.52
CA ALA A 8 -24.11 8.04 4.05
C ALA A 8 -23.39 7.64 2.76
N ALA A 9 -23.11 6.35 2.60
CA ALA A 9 -22.58 5.79 1.37
C ALA A 9 -22.90 4.31 1.20
N ILE A 10 -22.83 3.84 -0.06
CA ILE A 10 -22.82 2.42 -0.38
C ILE A 10 -21.41 1.88 -0.05
N ALA A 11 -21.34 0.94 0.90
CA ALA A 11 -20.07 0.40 1.40
C ALA A 11 -19.61 -0.90 0.69
N THR A 12 -20.45 -1.48 -0.18
CA THR A 12 -20.11 -2.65 -0.99
C THR A 12 -19.66 -2.24 -2.38
N ALA A 13 -18.93 -3.13 -3.07
CA ALA A 13 -18.47 -2.91 -4.43
C ALA A 13 -19.64 -2.60 -5.39
N ASN A 14 -19.37 -1.80 -6.42
CA ASN A 14 -20.34 -1.48 -7.45
C ASN A 14 -20.72 -2.74 -8.26
N GLY A 15 -22.00 -2.88 -8.57
CA GLY A 15 -22.51 -3.98 -9.39
C GLY A 15 -23.67 -4.72 -8.74
N ARG A 16 -24.07 -5.85 -9.35
CA ARG A 16 -25.11 -6.73 -8.83
C ARG A 16 -24.48 -7.79 -7.93
N SER A 17 -25.01 -7.90 -6.71
CA SER A 17 -24.56 -8.90 -5.73
C SER A 17 -25.77 -9.42 -4.93
N ALA A 18 -25.59 -10.47 -4.14
CA ALA A 18 -26.62 -10.96 -3.26
C ALA A 18 -27.00 -9.94 -2.17
N ILE A 19 -26.01 -9.22 -1.65
CA ILE A 19 -26.14 -8.25 -0.55
C ILE A 19 -25.44 -6.96 -0.93
N GLY A 20 -26.11 -5.82 -0.68
CA GLY A 20 -25.51 -4.49 -0.69
C GLY A 20 -25.64 -3.85 0.68
N ILE A 21 -24.67 -3.06 1.08
CA ILE A 21 -24.61 -2.40 2.39
C ILE A 21 -24.54 -0.89 2.19
N ILE A 22 -25.46 -0.18 2.84
CA ILE A 22 -25.40 1.27 3.00
C ILE A 22 -24.94 1.55 4.43
N ARG A 23 -23.91 2.37 4.57
CA ARG A 23 -23.37 2.80 5.85
C ARG A 23 -23.70 4.26 6.08
N ILE A 24 -24.12 4.59 7.31
CA ILE A 24 -24.51 5.94 7.72
C ILE A 24 -23.80 6.22 9.05
N SER A 25 -23.20 7.39 9.21
CA SER A 25 -22.52 7.80 10.45
C SER A 25 -22.82 9.27 10.76
N GLY A 26 -23.13 9.55 12.01
CA GLY A 26 -23.36 10.91 12.49
C GLY A 26 -24.62 11.07 13.36
N PRO A 27 -24.94 12.33 13.77
CA PRO A 27 -25.96 12.63 14.78
C PRO A 27 -27.40 12.28 14.34
N ASP A 28 -27.73 12.32 13.04
CA ASP A 28 -29.08 12.06 12.56
C ASP A 28 -29.42 10.59 12.42
N VAL A 29 -28.51 9.66 12.77
CA VAL A 29 -28.78 8.21 12.79
C VAL A 29 -30.01 7.90 13.64
N ASP A 30 -30.16 8.56 14.80
CA ASP A 30 -31.34 8.38 15.67
C ASP A 30 -32.65 8.75 14.98
N ALA A 31 -32.66 9.79 14.12
CA ALA A 31 -33.86 10.18 13.36
C ALA A 31 -34.27 9.10 12.34
N ILE A 32 -33.27 8.46 11.70
CA ILE A 32 -33.50 7.35 10.78
C ILE A 32 -34.06 6.13 11.53
N LEU A 33 -33.49 5.80 12.68
CA LEU A 33 -33.91 4.68 13.52
C LEU A 33 -35.34 4.88 14.02
N ASN A 34 -35.68 6.06 14.52
CA ASN A 34 -37.04 6.38 15.00
C ASN A 34 -38.09 6.22 13.92
N LYS A 35 -37.74 6.48 12.66
CA LYS A 35 -38.66 6.32 11.53
C LYS A 35 -38.81 4.87 11.06
N HIS A 36 -37.70 4.15 10.90
CA HIS A 36 -37.70 2.85 10.21
C HIS A 36 -37.55 1.66 11.15
N ALA A 37 -36.94 1.82 12.34
CA ALA A 37 -36.64 0.73 13.27
C ALA A 37 -36.65 1.20 14.74
N PRO A 38 -37.78 1.75 15.27
CA PRO A 38 -37.79 2.42 16.59
C PRO A 38 -37.46 1.49 17.77
N SER A 39 -37.50 0.19 17.60
CA SER A 39 -37.18 -0.80 18.65
C SER A 39 -35.88 -1.52 18.46
N ILE A 40 -35.00 -1.02 17.55
CA ILE A 40 -33.68 -1.64 17.30
C ILE A 40 -32.79 -1.55 18.55
N GLN A 41 -32.13 -2.66 18.84
CA GLN A 41 -31.13 -2.70 19.91
C GLN A 41 -29.71 -2.60 19.30
N PRO A 42 -28.80 -1.88 19.94
CA PRO A 42 -27.42 -1.79 19.46
C PRO A 42 -26.78 -3.17 19.28
N ARG A 43 -26.04 -3.35 18.17
CA ARG A 43 -25.30 -4.58 17.80
C ARG A 43 -26.19 -5.81 17.58
N ARG A 44 -27.49 -5.62 17.38
CA ARG A 44 -28.42 -6.69 17.06
C ARG A 44 -28.93 -6.52 15.64
N ALA A 45 -28.71 -7.53 14.81
CA ALA A 45 -29.29 -7.58 13.47
C ALA A 45 -30.83 -7.67 13.55
N THR A 46 -31.53 -6.73 12.91
CA THR A 46 -32.99 -6.62 12.98
C THR A 46 -33.52 -6.54 11.58
N LEU A 47 -34.48 -7.45 11.24
CA LEU A 47 -35.17 -7.43 9.95
C LEU A 47 -36.23 -6.34 9.98
N VAL A 48 -36.23 -5.47 8.98
CA VAL A 48 -37.12 -4.30 8.86
C VAL A 48 -37.60 -4.16 7.42
N ASP A 49 -38.85 -3.82 7.20
CA ASP A 49 -39.34 -3.40 5.91
C ASP A 49 -39.01 -1.92 5.70
N PHE A 50 -38.08 -1.64 4.79
CA PHE A 50 -37.69 -0.28 4.45
C PHE A 50 -38.70 0.30 3.44
N CYS A 51 -39.39 1.35 3.86
CA CYS A 51 -40.41 1.99 3.08
C CYS A 51 -40.01 3.42 2.69
N ASP A 52 -40.54 3.91 1.58
CA ASP A 52 -40.45 5.30 1.18
C ASP A 52 -41.40 6.22 1.99
N ASP A 53 -41.38 7.51 1.65
CA ASP A 53 -42.27 8.49 2.31
C ASP A 53 -43.77 8.27 2.03
N LYS A 54 -44.13 7.48 1.01
CA LYS A 54 -45.52 7.05 0.70
C LYS A 54 -45.91 5.75 1.38
N GLN A 55 -45.02 5.19 2.23
CA GLN A 55 -45.18 3.88 2.85
C GLN A 55 -45.13 2.72 1.86
N GLU A 56 -44.62 2.93 0.65
CA GLU A 56 -44.38 1.84 -0.29
C GLU A 56 -43.10 1.11 0.09
N LYS A 57 -43.20 -0.20 0.23
CA LYS A 57 -42.03 -1.03 0.57
C LYS A 57 -41.04 -1.07 -0.58
N ILE A 58 -39.78 -0.75 -0.26
CA ILE A 58 -38.65 -0.80 -1.20
C ILE A 58 -37.95 -2.15 -1.12
N ASP A 59 -37.61 -2.59 0.11
CA ASP A 59 -36.95 -3.87 0.37
C ASP A 59 -37.20 -4.32 1.81
N SER A 60 -37.00 -5.62 2.07
CA SER A 60 -36.81 -6.14 3.43
C SER A 60 -35.32 -6.16 3.74
N VAL A 61 -34.90 -5.32 4.65
CA VAL A 61 -33.49 -5.08 4.98
C VAL A 61 -33.15 -5.58 6.37
N ILE A 62 -31.86 -5.89 6.59
CA ILE A 62 -31.33 -6.10 7.93
C ILE A 62 -30.63 -4.81 8.34
N MET A 63 -31.06 -4.22 9.47
CA MET A 63 -30.40 -3.08 10.06
C MET A 63 -29.56 -3.50 11.26
N VAL A 64 -28.35 -2.91 11.37
CA VAL A 64 -27.47 -3.06 12.52
C VAL A 64 -27.05 -1.67 12.98
N TYR A 65 -27.38 -1.34 14.22
CA TYR A 65 -27.04 -0.08 14.85
C TYR A 65 -25.84 -0.24 15.78
N TYR A 66 -24.89 0.66 15.69
CA TYR A 66 -23.71 0.75 16.57
C TYR A 66 -23.75 2.10 17.27
N LYS A 67 -23.97 2.06 18.59
CA LYS A 67 -24.06 3.27 19.41
C LYS A 67 -22.67 3.84 19.71
N ASN A 68 -22.56 5.16 19.61
CA ASN A 68 -21.37 5.93 20.03
C ASN A 68 -20.98 5.59 21.49
N PRO A 69 -19.68 5.42 21.82
CA PRO A 69 -18.49 5.46 20.93
C PRO A 69 -18.11 4.06 20.38
N GLN A 70 -18.96 3.07 20.53
CA GLN A 70 -18.66 1.66 20.18
C GLN A 70 -19.01 1.33 18.72
N SER A 71 -18.59 2.17 17.80
CA SER A 71 -18.74 2.04 16.36
C SER A 71 -17.38 2.15 15.65
N TYR A 72 -17.35 1.95 14.34
CA TYR A 72 -16.14 2.12 13.53
C TYR A 72 -15.64 3.56 13.55
N THR A 73 -16.54 4.52 13.32
CA THR A 73 -16.20 5.95 13.29
C THR A 73 -16.09 6.58 14.67
N GLY A 74 -16.55 5.90 15.74
CA GLY A 74 -16.72 6.50 17.07
C GLY A 74 -17.98 7.35 17.22
N GLU A 75 -18.79 7.49 16.16
CA GLU A 75 -20.09 8.16 16.15
C GLU A 75 -21.23 7.13 16.20
N ASP A 76 -22.48 7.57 16.27
CA ASP A 76 -23.61 6.70 16.00
C ASP A 76 -23.54 6.22 14.53
N LEU A 77 -23.60 4.91 14.33
CA LEU A 77 -23.40 4.30 13.00
C LEU A 77 -24.50 3.27 12.74
N LEU A 78 -25.10 3.34 11.56
CA LEU A 78 -26.11 2.42 11.09
C LEU A 78 -25.64 1.74 9.80
N GLU A 79 -25.76 0.43 9.74
CA GLU A 79 -25.61 -0.36 8.51
C GLU A 79 -26.97 -0.91 8.10
N ILE A 80 -27.35 -0.67 6.83
CA ILE A 80 -28.53 -1.18 6.17
C ILE A 80 -28.10 -2.19 5.12
N GLN A 81 -28.37 -3.46 5.38
CA GLN A 81 -28.07 -4.56 4.46
C GLN A 81 -29.33 -4.87 3.65
N THR A 82 -29.26 -4.66 2.35
CA THR A 82 -30.34 -4.82 1.38
C THR A 82 -29.93 -5.80 0.28
N HIS A 83 -30.84 -6.18 -0.61
CA HIS A 83 -30.45 -6.89 -1.82
C HIS A 83 -29.48 -6.03 -2.64
N GLY A 84 -28.37 -6.64 -3.13
CA GLY A 84 -27.28 -5.95 -3.82
C GLY A 84 -27.66 -5.53 -5.24
N ASN A 85 -28.79 -4.81 -5.40
CA ASN A 85 -29.22 -4.24 -6.65
C ASN A 85 -28.94 -2.74 -6.67
N PRO A 86 -28.16 -2.20 -7.62
CA PRO A 86 -27.84 -0.77 -7.70
C PRO A 86 -29.07 0.14 -7.71
N ILE A 87 -30.19 -0.31 -8.27
CA ILE A 87 -31.43 0.47 -8.30
C ILE A 87 -32.04 0.57 -6.88
N VAL A 88 -32.05 -0.54 -6.13
CA VAL A 88 -32.56 -0.57 -4.75
C VAL A 88 -31.67 0.27 -3.84
N LEU A 89 -30.36 0.09 -3.92
CA LEU A 89 -29.38 0.87 -3.19
C LEU A 89 -29.52 2.37 -3.48
N GLY A 90 -29.64 2.74 -4.77
CA GLY A 90 -29.85 4.12 -5.19
C GLY A 90 -31.17 4.73 -4.67
N LYS A 91 -32.27 3.96 -4.66
CA LYS A 91 -33.54 4.42 -4.07
C LYS A 91 -33.41 4.70 -2.58
N ILE A 92 -32.77 3.82 -1.82
CA ILE A 92 -32.56 4.01 -0.38
C ILE A 92 -31.66 5.24 -0.14
N MET A 93 -30.54 5.38 -0.88
CA MET A 93 -29.68 6.56 -0.78
C MET A 93 -30.42 7.86 -1.09
N ASN A 94 -31.31 7.89 -2.09
CA ASN A 94 -32.09 9.08 -2.45
C ASN A 94 -33.12 9.46 -1.37
N ILE A 95 -33.50 8.54 -0.49
CA ILE A 95 -34.39 8.82 0.66
C ILE A 95 -33.54 9.33 1.83
N LEU A 96 -32.38 8.77 2.05
CA LEU A 96 -31.50 9.14 3.14
C LEU A 96 -30.81 10.50 2.89
N CYS A 97 -30.31 10.70 1.68
CA CYS A 97 -29.74 11.95 1.21
C CYS A 97 -30.78 12.69 0.34
N PRO A 98 -31.13 13.91 0.58
CA PRO A 98 -30.60 14.96 1.43
C PRO A 98 -31.33 15.14 2.78
N LYS A 99 -32.20 14.24 3.18
CA LYS A 99 -33.10 14.43 4.32
C LYS A 99 -32.41 14.25 5.68
N TYR A 100 -31.52 13.28 5.77
CA TYR A 100 -30.85 12.88 7.02
C TYR A 100 -29.32 12.93 6.90
N ALA A 101 -28.78 12.81 5.68
CA ALA A 101 -27.35 12.72 5.48
C ALA A 101 -26.95 13.38 4.16
N ARG A 102 -25.69 13.75 4.04
CA ARG A 102 -25.08 13.95 2.72
C ARG A 102 -24.33 12.71 2.27
N GLN A 103 -24.00 12.65 1.00
CA GLN A 103 -23.11 11.60 0.51
C GLN A 103 -21.72 11.78 1.09
N ALA A 104 -21.13 10.69 1.57
CA ALA A 104 -19.77 10.68 2.10
C ALA A 104 -18.73 10.93 1.00
N ARG A 105 -17.64 11.59 1.35
CA ARG A 105 -16.43 11.70 0.54
C ARG A 105 -15.69 10.34 0.52
N ALA A 106 -14.72 10.20 -0.38
CA ALA A 106 -13.79 9.08 -0.34
C ALA A 106 -13.07 9.04 1.01
N GLY A 107 -12.98 7.86 1.64
CA GLY A 107 -12.30 7.64 2.93
C GLY A 107 -12.91 8.31 4.16
N GLU A 108 -14.04 8.99 4.07
CA GLU A 108 -14.56 9.84 5.15
C GLU A 108 -14.93 9.07 6.43
N PHE A 109 -15.39 7.83 6.34
CA PHE A 109 -15.66 7.02 7.53
C PHE A 109 -14.35 6.68 8.28
N THR A 110 -13.28 6.39 7.54
CA THR A 110 -11.97 6.11 8.13
C THR A 110 -11.31 7.38 8.66
N GLU A 111 -11.48 8.51 7.96
CA GLU A 111 -11.06 9.85 8.43
C GLU A 111 -11.73 10.17 9.79
N ARG A 112 -13.05 9.97 9.92
CA ARG A 112 -13.77 10.17 11.20
C ARG A 112 -13.29 9.21 12.28
N ALA A 113 -13.02 7.95 11.93
CA ALA A 113 -12.44 6.98 12.87
C ALA A 113 -11.07 7.46 13.41
N PHE A 114 -10.22 8.00 12.54
CA PHE A 114 -8.95 8.61 12.93
C PHE A 114 -9.15 9.86 13.79
N LEU A 115 -9.97 10.81 13.39
CA LEU A 115 -10.26 12.05 14.14
C LEU A 115 -10.89 11.77 15.52
N ASN A 116 -11.64 10.69 15.65
CA ASN A 116 -12.23 10.22 16.90
C ASN A 116 -11.32 9.28 17.70
N ASN A 117 -10.03 9.17 17.35
CA ASN A 117 -9.02 8.33 18.02
C ASN A 117 -9.42 6.84 18.13
N LYS A 118 -10.17 6.33 17.17
CA LYS A 118 -10.49 4.88 17.07
C LYS A 118 -9.34 4.10 16.47
N ILE A 119 -8.63 4.72 15.56
CA ILE A 119 -7.45 4.22 14.86
C ILE A 119 -6.43 5.35 14.72
N ASP A 120 -5.16 5.01 14.59
CA ASP A 120 -4.12 5.96 14.20
C ASP A 120 -3.95 6.01 12.66
N LEU A 121 -3.08 6.90 12.18
CA LEU A 121 -2.88 7.09 10.74
C LEU A 121 -2.28 5.86 10.06
N LEU A 122 -1.39 5.12 10.73
CA LEU A 122 -0.82 3.88 10.23
C LEU A 122 -1.88 2.78 10.06
N GLN A 123 -2.81 2.67 11.03
CA GLN A 123 -3.94 1.75 10.95
C GLN A 123 -4.93 2.13 9.85
N ALA A 124 -5.14 3.45 9.66
CA ALA A 124 -5.95 3.95 8.54
C ALA A 124 -5.33 3.51 7.20
N GLU A 125 -4.04 3.76 6.98
CA GLU A 125 -3.33 3.33 5.77
C GLU A 125 -3.35 1.81 5.60
N ALA A 126 -3.14 1.05 6.69
CA ALA A 126 -3.21 -0.41 6.65
C ALA A 126 -4.59 -0.94 6.24
N THR A 127 -5.66 -0.18 6.50
CA THR A 127 -7.01 -0.52 6.02
C THR A 127 -7.10 -0.49 4.50
N ILE A 128 -6.51 0.52 3.84
CA ILE A 128 -6.41 0.57 2.37
C ILE A 128 -5.56 -0.59 1.85
N ASP A 129 -4.39 -0.78 2.46
CA ASP A 129 -3.44 -1.80 2.03
C ASP A 129 -4.06 -3.20 2.09
N LEU A 130 -4.88 -3.47 3.14
CA LEU A 130 -5.62 -4.73 3.26
C LEU A 130 -6.67 -4.90 2.16
N ILE A 131 -7.40 -3.84 1.82
CA ILE A 131 -8.44 -3.89 0.78
C ILE A 131 -7.82 -4.10 -0.61
N ASN A 132 -6.69 -3.45 -0.85
CA ASN A 132 -5.99 -3.49 -2.12
C ASN A 132 -4.95 -4.62 -2.21
N SER A 133 -4.80 -5.42 -1.14
CA SER A 133 -3.81 -6.48 -1.10
C SER A 133 -4.04 -7.49 -2.23
N SER A 134 -2.99 -7.76 -2.97
CA SER A 134 -2.99 -8.61 -4.15
C SER A 134 -2.39 -10.00 -3.87
N SER A 135 -1.86 -10.20 -2.65
CA SER A 135 -1.27 -11.47 -2.21
C SER A 135 -1.61 -11.76 -0.75
N ILE A 136 -1.52 -13.04 -0.37
CA ILE A 136 -1.70 -13.46 1.03
C ILE A 136 -0.64 -12.79 1.92
N ALA A 137 0.59 -12.67 1.45
CA ALA A 137 1.67 -12.01 2.17
C ALA A 137 1.36 -10.52 2.43
N ALA A 138 0.89 -9.80 1.40
CA ALA A 138 0.48 -8.40 1.53
C ALA A 138 -0.71 -8.25 2.50
N ALA A 139 -1.73 -9.12 2.39
CA ALA A 139 -2.87 -9.12 3.31
C ALA A 139 -2.46 -9.36 4.76
N ASN A 140 -1.58 -10.34 5.01
CA ASN A 140 -1.07 -10.63 6.34
C ASN A 140 -0.24 -9.46 6.89
N SER A 141 0.58 -8.84 6.07
CA SER A 141 1.36 -7.64 6.43
C SER A 141 0.45 -6.46 6.79
N ALA A 142 -0.58 -6.20 5.99
CA ALA A 142 -1.58 -5.17 6.26
C ALA A 142 -2.35 -5.45 7.56
N MET A 143 -2.76 -6.69 7.81
CA MET A 143 -3.42 -7.09 9.08
C MET A 143 -2.53 -6.85 10.30
N LYS A 144 -1.22 -7.08 10.23
CA LYS A 144 -0.29 -6.77 11.32
C LYS A 144 -0.23 -5.28 11.62
N SER A 145 -0.14 -4.44 10.59
CA SER A 145 -0.16 -2.99 10.76
C SER A 145 -1.52 -2.51 11.29
N LEU A 146 -2.62 -3.06 10.78
CA LEU A 146 -3.97 -2.77 11.27
C LEU A 146 -4.15 -3.16 12.74
N SER A 147 -3.51 -4.25 13.20
CA SER A 147 -3.51 -4.64 14.63
C SER A 147 -2.69 -3.71 15.53
N GLY A 148 -2.02 -2.70 14.98
CA GLY A 148 -1.26 -1.69 15.71
C GLY A 148 0.19 -2.11 16.04
N THR A 149 0.70 -3.19 15.47
CA THR A 149 2.08 -3.64 15.76
C THR A 149 3.11 -2.60 15.36
N TYR A 150 2.97 -2.01 14.18
CA TYR A 150 3.88 -0.96 13.70
C TYR A 150 3.75 0.32 14.53
N SER A 151 2.53 0.74 14.85
CA SER A 151 2.25 1.91 15.72
C SER A 151 2.86 1.76 17.10
N LYS A 152 2.82 0.55 17.66
CA LYS A 152 3.44 0.23 18.96
C LYS A 152 4.96 0.41 18.90
N GLN A 153 5.63 -0.09 17.86
CA GLN A 153 7.08 0.08 17.69
C GLN A 153 7.46 1.57 17.61
N VAL A 154 6.73 2.37 16.82
CA VAL A 154 6.96 3.82 16.74
C VAL A 154 6.73 4.48 18.10
N SER A 155 5.68 4.11 18.84
CA SER A 155 5.36 4.67 20.15
C SER A 155 6.41 4.33 21.21
N GLU A 156 7.00 3.13 21.18
CA GLU A 156 8.09 2.74 22.07
C GLU A 156 9.32 3.62 21.82
N ILE A 157 9.69 3.85 20.56
CA ILE A 157 10.83 4.73 20.19
C ILE A 157 10.56 6.17 20.62
N LYS A 158 9.33 6.69 20.40
CA LYS A 158 8.91 8.02 20.87
C LYS A 158 9.08 8.15 22.38
N SER A 159 8.63 7.14 23.14
CA SER A 159 8.77 7.11 24.60
C SER A 159 10.24 7.17 25.05
N ASP A 160 11.14 6.43 24.36
CA ASP A 160 12.56 6.46 24.68
C ASP A 160 13.17 7.84 24.38
N ILE A 161 12.85 8.45 23.23
CA ILE A 161 13.29 9.82 22.90
C ILE A 161 12.81 10.84 23.95
N ILE A 162 11.55 10.77 24.38
CA ILE A 162 11.01 11.65 25.41
C ILE A 162 11.76 11.48 26.73
N LYS A 163 12.02 10.24 27.16
CA LYS A 163 12.75 9.95 28.40
C LYS A 163 14.16 10.53 28.37
N THR A 164 14.93 10.24 27.31
CA THR A 164 16.29 10.74 27.14
C THR A 164 16.30 12.27 27.11
N ARG A 165 15.38 12.90 26.36
CA ARG A 165 15.23 14.36 26.31
C ARG A 165 14.91 14.95 27.68
N SER A 166 13.96 14.38 28.42
CA SER A 166 13.59 14.85 29.76
C SER A 166 14.75 14.76 30.74
N SER A 167 15.57 13.70 30.65
CA SER A 167 16.78 13.56 31.45
C SER A 167 17.80 14.66 31.13
N ILE A 168 17.99 14.96 29.84
CA ILE A 168 18.90 16.04 29.40
C ILE A 168 18.41 17.42 29.87
N GLU A 169 17.11 17.70 29.71
CA GLU A 169 16.50 18.96 30.17
C GLU A 169 16.63 19.14 31.69
N ALA A 170 16.53 18.05 32.47
CA ALA A 170 16.78 18.09 33.91
C ALA A 170 18.23 18.48 34.24
N ILE A 171 19.23 17.91 33.53
CA ILE A 171 20.64 18.28 33.71
C ILE A 171 20.88 19.75 33.37
N ILE A 172 20.28 20.27 32.30
CA ILE A 172 20.44 21.65 31.87
C ILE A 172 19.84 22.62 32.94
N ASN A 173 18.67 22.29 33.49
CA ASN A 173 17.95 23.16 34.41
C ASN A 173 18.45 23.07 35.85
N PHE A 174 19.05 21.95 36.27
CA PHE A 174 19.51 21.71 37.65
C PHE A 174 20.97 21.20 37.67
N PRO A 175 21.94 22.03 37.27
CA PRO A 175 23.36 21.60 37.15
C PRO A 175 24.04 21.32 38.48
N GLU A 176 23.48 21.82 39.61
CA GLU A 176 24.07 21.69 40.95
C GLU A 176 23.56 20.47 41.75
N ASP A 177 22.57 19.73 41.25
CA ASP A 177 22.05 18.55 41.95
C ASP A 177 22.98 17.35 41.72
N GLU A 178 23.64 16.87 42.80
CA GLU A 178 24.52 15.65 42.76
C GLU A 178 23.78 14.41 42.31
N THR A 179 22.45 14.39 42.29
CA THR A 179 21.59 13.32 41.77
C THR A 179 21.48 13.33 40.25
N THR A 180 21.91 14.39 39.56
CA THR A 180 21.88 14.55 38.10
C THR A 180 23.16 14.04 37.42
N SER A 181 23.97 13.21 38.09
CA SER A 181 25.16 12.55 37.51
C SER A 181 24.80 11.51 36.42
N LEU A 182 23.86 11.85 35.53
CA LEU A 182 23.73 11.18 34.24
C LEU A 182 24.98 11.52 33.43
N ASP A 183 25.96 10.61 33.52
CA ASP A 183 27.19 10.70 32.79
C ASP A 183 26.88 10.82 31.30
N GLN A 184 27.55 11.69 30.59
CA GLN A 184 27.51 11.82 29.13
C GLN A 184 27.56 10.47 28.40
N ARG A 185 28.23 9.48 29.00
CA ARG A 185 28.27 8.10 28.52
C ARG A 185 26.90 7.44 28.57
N HIS A 186 26.09 7.71 29.57
CA HIS A 186 24.75 7.16 29.69
C HIS A 186 23.84 7.70 28.57
N ILE A 187 23.87 9.01 28.34
CA ILE A 187 23.15 9.64 27.21
C ILE A 187 23.60 9.03 25.88
N GLY A 188 24.92 8.88 25.66
CA GLY A 188 25.45 8.25 24.46
C GLY A 188 24.91 6.84 24.25
N THR A 189 24.87 6.03 25.32
CA THR A 189 24.32 4.66 25.25
C THR A 189 22.82 4.65 24.94
N GLU A 190 22.05 5.58 25.50
CA GLU A 190 20.61 5.71 25.19
C GLU A 190 20.39 6.10 23.72
N LEU A 191 21.15 7.07 23.21
CA LEU A 191 21.10 7.48 21.80
C LEU A 191 21.44 6.32 20.86
N GLU A 192 22.48 5.54 21.17
CA GLU A 192 22.84 4.34 20.40
C GLU A 192 21.72 3.28 20.39
N MET A 193 21.04 3.06 21.54
CA MET A 193 19.92 2.14 21.63
C MET A 193 18.73 2.60 20.79
N ILE A 194 18.41 3.90 20.82
CA ILE A 194 17.32 4.48 20.01
C ILE A 194 17.68 4.37 18.52
N GLU A 195 18.91 4.71 18.14
CA GLU A 195 19.40 4.59 16.76
C GLU A 195 19.28 3.15 16.23
N LYS A 196 19.67 2.17 17.05
CA LYS A 196 19.52 0.75 16.69
C LYS A 196 18.08 0.36 16.43
N LYS A 197 17.14 0.81 17.29
CA LYS A 197 15.70 0.55 17.09
C LYS A 197 15.18 1.19 15.81
N ILE A 198 15.57 2.43 15.51
CA ILE A 198 15.19 3.11 14.26
C ILE A 198 15.73 2.36 13.03
N LYS A 199 17.00 1.92 13.05
CA LYS A 199 17.59 1.15 11.94
C LYS A 199 16.85 -0.17 11.72
N GLN A 200 16.46 -0.85 12.78
CA GLN A 200 15.66 -2.08 12.69
C GLN A 200 14.27 -1.80 12.10
N LEU A 201 13.61 -0.74 12.58
CA LEU A 201 12.31 -0.32 12.05
C LEU A 201 12.41 0.11 10.59
N LEU A 202 13.45 0.83 10.20
CA LEU A 202 13.70 1.25 8.82
C LEU A 202 13.88 0.03 7.88
N SER A 203 14.68 -0.95 8.29
CA SER A 203 14.87 -2.19 7.53
C SER A 203 13.56 -2.97 7.35
N SER A 204 12.72 -3.07 8.40
CA SER A 204 11.40 -3.69 8.28
C SER A 204 10.44 -2.87 7.41
N THR A 205 10.52 -1.54 7.48
CA THR A 205 9.75 -0.61 6.63
C THR A 205 10.07 -0.82 5.15
N GLU A 206 11.35 -0.95 4.78
CA GLU A 206 11.78 -1.22 3.40
C GLU A 206 11.22 -2.53 2.86
N LYS A 207 11.22 -3.59 3.69
CA LYS A 207 10.58 -4.86 3.34
C LYS A 207 9.07 -4.71 3.18
N GLY A 208 8.41 -3.98 4.08
CA GLY A 208 6.97 -3.72 4.03
C GLY A 208 6.53 -2.93 2.80
N ILE A 209 7.33 -1.97 2.33
CA ILE A 209 7.09 -1.24 1.08
C ILE A 209 7.10 -2.21 -0.10
N LYS A 210 8.12 -3.07 -0.19
CA LYS A 210 8.23 -4.07 -1.28
C LYS A 210 7.05 -5.04 -1.32
N LEU A 211 6.44 -5.35 -0.18
CA LEU A 211 5.26 -6.23 -0.11
C LEU A 211 3.98 -5.56 -0.64
N ASN A 212 3.86 -4.25 -0.47
CA ASN A 212 2.70 -3.49 -0.92
C ASN A 212 2.78 -3.08 -2.40
N GLU A 213 3.99 -2.96 -2.93
CA GLU A 213 4.20 -2.67 -4.33
C GLU A 213 4.21 -4.02 -5.08
N ASN A 214 3.32 -4.20 -6.06
CA ASN A 214 3.42 -5.33 -6.98
C ASN A 214 4.81 -5.29 -7.62
N ALA A 215 5.50 -6.44 -7.71
CA ALA A 215 6.77 -6.48 -8.41
C ALA A 215 6.56 -6.03 -9.86
N GLU A 216 7.15 -4.90 -10.23
CA GLU A 216 7.10 -4.42 -11.60
C GLU A 216 8.13 -5.17 -12.45
N VAL A 217 7.62 -5.98 -13.39
CA VAL A 217 8.42 -6.78 -14.30
C VAL A 217 8.34 -6.18 -15.70
N VAL A 218 9.47 -5.81 -16.26
CA VAL A 218 9.54 -5.21 -17.61
C VAL A 218 10.19 -6.19 -18.58
N ILE A 219 9.53 -6.43 -19.71
CA ILE A 219 10.06 -7.26 -20.78
C ILE A 219 10.80 -6.39 -21.79
N VAL A 220 12.08 -6.69 -22.01
CA VAL A 220 12.93 -6.03 -23.02
C VAL A 220 13.53 -7.06 -23.97
N GLY A 221 13.90 -6.65 -25.18
CA GLY A 221 14.52 -7.54 -26.17
C GLY A 221 14.39 -6.99 -27.58
N LYS A 222 15.16 -7.55 -28.52
CA LYS A 222 15.09 -7.16 -29.94
C LYS A 222 13.71 -7.44 -30.57
N PRO A 223 13.38 -6.77 -31.71
CA PRO A 223 12.25 -7.19 -32.52
C PRO A 223 12.34 -8.69 -32.84
N ASN A 224 11.20 -9.37 -32.85
CA ASN A 224 11.08 -10.81 -33.13
C ASN A 224 11.75 -11.79 -32.16
N SER A 225 12.27 -11.34 -31.00
CA SER A 225 12.77 -12.27 -29.96
C SER A 225 11.65 -13.06 -29.26
N GLY A 226 10.38 -12.71 -29.50
CA GLY A 226 9.22 -13.40 -28.92
C GLY A 226 8.68 -12.78 -27.65
N LYS A 227 8.93 -11.47 -27.38
CA LYS A 227 8.41 -10.73 -26.22
C LYS A 227 6.90 -10.83 -26.07
N SER A 228 6.16 -10.45 -27.12
CA SER A 228 4.69 -10.49 -27.11
C SER A 228 4.15 -11.92 -27.02
N THR A 229 4.87 -12.89 -27.57
CA THR A 229 4.51 -14.32 -27.43
C THR A 229 4.70 -14.77 -25.98
N LEU A 230 5.80 -14.37 -25.34
CA LEU A 230 6.03 -14.62 -23.91
C LEU A 230 5.00 -13.93 -23.03
N CYS A 231 4.73 -12.65 -23.31
CA CYS A 231 3.70 -11.90 -22.62
C CYS A 231 2.34 -12.63 -22.70
N ASN A 232 1.89 -12.99 -23.90
CA ASN A 232 0.64 -13.73 -24.11
C ASN A 232 0.66 -15.13 -23.46
N ALA A 233 1.80 -15.82 -23.43
CA ALA A 233 1.93 -17.12 -22.79
C ALA A 233 1.83 -17.06 -21.27
N LEU A 234 2.31 -15.98 -20.67
CA LEU A 234 2.15 -15.68 -19.24
C LEU A 234 0.73 -15.18 -18.90
N LEU A 235 0.11 -14.42 -19.81
CA LEU A 235 -1.23 -13.80 -19.66
C LEU A 235 -2.40 -14.74 -20.00
N LYS A 236 -2.26 -16.07 -19.89
CA LYS A 236 -3.39 -17.00 -20.14
C LYS A 236 -4.65 -16.49 -19.44
N GLU A 237 -5.83 -16.59 -20.11
CA GLU A 237 -7.11 -15.96 -19.71
C GLU A 237 -7.52 -16.16 -18.25
N GLU A 238 -7.09 -17.24 -17.60
CA GLU A 238 -7.38 -17.55 -16.19
C GLU A 238 -6.52 -16.78 -15.18
N LYS A 239 -5.47 -16.07 -15.62
CA LYS A 239 -4.47 -15.42 -14.75
C LYS A 239 -4.54 -13.88 -14.78
N ILE A 240 -5.36 -13.30 -15.64
CA ILE A 240 -5.48 -11.84 -15.76
C ILE A 240 -6.42 -11.30 -14.69
N ILE A 241 -5.91 -10.42 -13.82
CA ILE A 241 -6.76 -9.59 -12.98
C ILE A 241 -6.93 -8.26 -13.72
N VAL A 242 -8.10 -8.07 -14.35
CA VAL A 242 -8.41 -6.82 -15.03
C VAL A 242 -8.73 -5.76 -13.98
N THR A 243 -7.77 -4.91 -13.66
CA THR A 243 -8.00 -3.69 -12.91
C THR A 243 -8.19 -2.55 -13.91
N GLU A 244 -9.43 -2.08 -14.08
CA GLU A 244 -9.69 -0.85 -14.82
C GLU A 244 -9.20 0.34 -13.97
N TYR A 245 -8.00 0.84 -14.23
CA TYR A 245 -7.59 2.15 -13.74
C TYR A 245 -8.18 3.23 -14.66
N PRO A 246 -9.09 4.09 -14.20
CA PRO A 246 -9.61 5.19 -15.01
C PRO A 246 -8.49 6.21 -15.26
N GLY A 247 -8.07 6.39 -16.51
CA GLY A 247 -7.18 7.48 -16.92
C GLY A 247 -6.05 7.14 -17.90
N THR A 248 -5.86 5.88 -18.34
CA THR A 248 -4.66 5.45 -19.06
C THR A 248 -4.87 5.13 -20.55
N THR A 249 -5.76 5.82 -21.26
CA THR A 249 -6.09 5.50 -22.67
C THR A 249 -4.99 5.85 -23.70
N ARG A 250 -3.75 6.22 -23.25
CA ARG A 250 -2.61 6.50 -24.14
C ARG A 250 -1.23 6.07 -23.62
N ASP A 251 -1.17 5.31 -22.50
CA ASP A 251 0.08 4.93 -21.83
C ASP A 251 0.37 3.44 -21.97
N VAL A 252 1.61 3.06 -21.65
CA VAL A 252 2.17 1.70 -21.66
C VAL A 252 1.17 0.69 -21.10
N ILE A 253 0.87 -0.37 -21.83
CA ILE A 253 -0.08 -1.40 -21.40
C ILE A 253 0.57 -2.19 -20.25
N ARG A 254 -0.02 -2.09 -19.06
CA ARG A 254 0.32 -2.88 -17.87
C ARG A 254 -0.69 -4.01 -17.72
N TYR A 255 -0.19 -5.18 -17.39
CA TYR A 255 -1.01 -6.35 -17.11
C TYR A 255 -0.69 -6.84 -15.70
N ASP A 256 -1.69 -6.95 -14.85
CA ASP A 256 -1.53 -7.60 -13.56
C ASP A 256 -1.73 -9.11 -13.72
N LEU A 257 -0.66 -9.85 -13.48
CA LEU A 257 -0.56 -11.28 -13.67
C LEU A 257 -0.50 -11.99 -12.32
N LYS A 258 -1.44 -12.90 -12.07
CA LYS A 258 -1.38 -13.78 -10.90
C LYS A 258 -0.38 -14.90 -11.13
N VAL A 259 0.68 -14.95 -10.32
CA VAL A 259 1.73 -15.98 -10.36
C VAL A 259 1.86 -16.61 -8.98
N GLY A 260 1.36 -17.84 -8.82
CA GLY A 260 1.20 -18.46 -7.50
C GLY A 260 0.22 -17.68 -6.63
N ASP A 261 0.67 -17.27 -5.44
CA ASP A 261 -0.12 -16.47 -4.49
C ASP A 261 0.17 -14.95 -4.60
N ASN A 262 1.00 -14.55 -5.57
CA ASN A 262 1.42 -13.17 -5.77
C ASN A 262 0.86 -12.59 -7.06
N ILE A 263 0.79 -11.24 -7.13
CA ILE A 263 0.52 -10.51 -8.37
C ILE A 263 1.78 -9.75 -8.77
N ILE A 264 2.16 -9.87 -10.03
CA ILE A 264 3.19 -9.07 -10.66
C ILE A 264 2.57 -8.17 -11.72
N SER A 265 3.06 -6.94 -11.83
CA SER A 265 2.68 -6.01 -12.89
C SER A 265 3.65 -6.17 -14.07
N LEU A 266 3.17 -6.76 -15.16
CA LEU A 266 3.95 -7.03 -16.35
C LEU A 266 3.79 -5.88 -17.36
N THR A 267 4.91 -5.28 -17.76
CA THR A 267 4.94 -4.21 -18.77
C THR A 267 5.63 -4.70 -20.03
N ASP A 268 4.90 -4.73 -21.17
CA ASP A 268 5.48 -5.05 -22.48
C ASP A 268 6.01 -3.78 -23.16
N THR A 269 7.32 -3.74 -23.39
CA THR A 269 7.97 -2.65 -24.12
C THR A 269 7.92 -2.82 -25.66
N ALA A 270 7.30 -3.88 -26.17
CA ALA A 270 7.23 -4.16 -27.61
C ALA A 270 6.44 -3.10 -28.43
N GLY A 271 5.60 -2.29 -27.74
CA GLY A 271 4.91 -1.15 -28.38
C GLY A 271 5.80 0.07 -28.67
N ILE A 272 7.06 0.05 -28.19
CA ILE A 272 7.98 1.17 -28.34
C ILE A 272 8.74 1.01 -29.65
N ARG A 273 8.17 1.46 -30.75
CA ARG A 273 8.88 1.60 -32.02
C ARG A 273 9.52 3.00 -32.07
N GLN A 274 10.79 3.06 -32.53
CA GLN A 274 11.40 4.32 -32.96
C GLN A 274 10.61 4.87 -34.14
N THR A 275 9.86 5.93 -33.95
CA THR A 275 9.28 6.71 -35.03
C THR A 275 9.56 8.19 -34.81
N THR A 276 9.53 8.91 -35.92
CA THR A 276 9.88 10.34 -36.01
C THR A 276 8.73 11.28 -35.58
N ASP A 277 7.63 10.74 -35.07
CA ASP A 277 6.45 11.51 -34.66
C ASP A 277 6.48 11.88 -33.15
N LYS A 278 6.06 13.12 -32.84
CA LYS A 278 6.06 13.66 -31.45
C LYS A 278 5.23 12.83 -30.46
N ALA A 279 4.25 12.07 -30.89
CA ALA A 279 3.44 11.18 -30.09
C ALA A 279 4.22 9.93 -29.61
N GLU A 280 5.17 9.45 -30.40
CA GLU A 280 6.03 8.30 -30.08
C GLU A 280 7.20 8.65 -29.15
N ALA A 281 7.70 9.88 -29.19
CA ALA A 281 8.71 10.35 -28.25
C ALA A 281 8.18 10.32 -26.80
N GLN A 282 6.87 10.48 -26.60
CA GLN A 282 6.22 10.34 -25.30
C GLN A 282 6.13 8.86 -24.89
N GLY A 283 5.83 7.95 -25.81
CA GLY A 283 5.80 6.50 -25.57
C GLY A 283 7.17 5.96 -25.15
N VAL A 284 8.26 6.42 -25.78
CA VAL A 284 9.64 6.07 -25.39
C VAL A 284 9.99 6.61 -23.98
N LYS A 285 9.54 7.82 -23.64
CA LYS A 285 9.73 8.39 -22.30
C LYS A 285 8.98 7.59 -21.22
N ASN A 286 7.76 7.17 -21.51
CA ASN A 286 6.94 6.41 -20.56
C ASN A 286 7.51 5.02 -20.33
N ALA A 287 8.03 4.39 -21.38
CA ALA A 287 8.70 3.10 -21.24
C ALA A 287 10.05 3.18 -20.52
N LEU A 288 10.80 4.26 -20.72
CA LEU A 288 12.00 4.52 -19.92
C LEU A 288 11.65 4.70 -18.44
N ARG A 289 10.51 5.33 -18.11
CA ARG A 289 10.02 5.41 -16.74
C ARG A 289 9.68 4.02 -16.18
N SER A 290 8.95 3.19 -16.92
CA SER A 290 8.63 1.83 -16.48
C SER A 290 9.91 1.00 -16.22
N VAL A 291 10.96 1.18 -17.01
CA VAL A 291 12.26 0.54 -16.75
C VAL A 291 12.93 1.09 -15.49
N LEU A 292 12.82 2.40 -15.22
CA LEU A 292 13.37 3.01 -14.00
C LEU A 292 12.64 2.50 -12.73
N ASP A 293 11.35 2.25 -12.82
CA ASP A 293 10.52 1.76 -11.72
C ASP A 293 10.55 0.23 -11.59
N ALA A 294 11.05 -0.50 -12.60
CA ALA A 294 11.06 -1.96 -12.63
C ALA A 294 11.84 -2.58 -11.46
N SER A 295 11.25 -3.58 -10.82
CA SER A 295 11.88 -4.46 -9.83
C SER A 295 12.74 -5.53 -10.52
N LEU A 296 12.28 -6.01 -11.68
CA LEU A 296 12.95 -7.04 -12.48
C LEU A 296 12.85 -6.71 -13.97
N ILE A 297 13.90 -7.03 -14.71
CA ILE A 297 13.95 -6.93 -16.17
C ILE A 297 14.10 -8.32 -16.78
N LEU A 298 13.14 -8.72 -17.62
CA LEU A 298 13.23 -9.92 -18.43
C LEU A 298 13.84 -9.57 -19.79
N CYS A 299 15.11 -9.88 -19.99
CA CYS A 299 15.80 -9.67 -21.26
C CYS A 299 15.59 -10.88 -22.18
N VAL A 300 14.66 -10.77 -23.13
CA VAL A 300 14.27 -11.85 -24.04
C VAL A 300 15.15 -11.87 -25.28
N MET A 301 15.80 -13.00 -25.51
CA MET A 301 16.72 -13.25 -26.63
C MET A 301 16.25 -14.47 -27.41
N ASP A 302 16.49 -14.50 -28.74
CA ASP A 302 16.27 -15.66 -29.57
C ASP A 302 17.48 -16.59 -29.43
N VAL A 303 17.27 -17.82 -29.01
CA VAL A 303 18.35 -18.82 -28.80
C VAL A 303 19.13 -19.12 -30.06
N ASN A 304 18.53 -18.95 -31.25
CA ASN A 304 19.15 -19.25 -32.54
C ASN A 304 20.01 -18.09 -33.10
N GLU A 305 19.99 -16.93 -32.50
CA GLU A 305 20.86 -15.82 -32.91
C GLU A 305 22.26 -15.98 -32.29
N THR A 306 23.31 -15.85 -33.10
CA THR A 306 24.70 -15.82 -32.63
C THR A 306 25.01 -14.50 -31.93
N ASN A 307 25.74 -14.51 -30.79
CA ASN A 307 26.15 -13.36 -29.98
C ASN A 307 25.11 -12.86 -28.95
N HIS A 308 24.52 -13.76 -28.16
CA HIS A 308 23.58 -13.42 -27.07
C HIS A 308 24.11 -12.40 -26.07
N GLU A 309 25.39 -12.49 -25.68
CA GLU A 309 26.00 -11.57 -24.72
C GLU A 309 26.14 -10.15 -25.28
N THR A 310 26.53 -10.03 -26.55
CA THR A 310 26.64 -8.73 -27.23
C THR A 310 25.26 -8.10 -27.44
N GLN A 311 24.22 -8.93 -27.63
CA GLN A 311 22.84 -8.47 -27.72
C GLN A 311 22.31 -7.97 -26.38
N ALA A 312 22.52 -8.75 -25.31
CA ALA A 312 22.17 -8.33 -23.97
C ALA A 312 22.91 -7.01 -23.61
N GLN A 313 24.20 -6.91 -23.89
CA GLN A 313 24.98 -5.69 -23.67
C GLN A 313 24.48 -4.51 -24.50
N SER A 314 24.05 -4.69 -25.74
CA SER A 314 23.51 -3.60 -26.57
C SER A 314 22.16 -3.07 -26.07
N ILE A 315 21.35 -3.91 -25.44
CA ILE A 315 20.08 -3.56 -24.84
C ILE A 315 20.28 -2.97 -23.45
N LEU A 316 21.17 -3.59 -22.65
CA LEU A 316 21.42 -3.30 -21.24
C LEU A 316 22.57 -2.30 -21.02
N GLY A 317 23.35 -1.96 -22.05
CA GLY A 317 24.48 -1.04 -21.99
C GLY A 317 24.10 0.43 -21.74
N MET A 318 22.82 0.74 -21.64
CA MET A 318 22.35 2.05 -21.25
C MET A 318 22.43 2.20 -19.73
N ASN A 319 22.81 3.37 -19.22
CA ASN A 319 22.97 3.66 -17.79
C ASN A 319 21.71 3.37 -16.92
N TYR A 320 20.54 3.19 -17.53
CA TYR A 320 19.27 2.94 -16.86
C TYR A 320 19.13 1.54 -16.21
N PHE A 321 20.01 0.59 -16.57
CA PHE A 321 19.93 -0.80 -16.14
C PHE A 321 20.95 -1.17 -15.05
N LYS A 322 21.82 -0.23 -14.64
CA LYS A 322 23.04 -0.50 -13.89
C LYS A 322 22.80 -1.11 -12.49
N ASP A 323 21.63 -0.81 -11.88
CA ASP A 323 21.30 -1.25 -10.51
C ASP A 323 20.04 -2.12 -10.48
N LYS A 324 19.65 -2.74 -11.61
CA LYS A 324 18.45 -3.54 -11.74
C LYS A 324 18.77 -5.03 -11.76
N GLU A 325 17.87 -5.82 -11.18
CA GLU A 325 17.90 -7.27 -11.33
C GLU A 325 17.48 -7.62 -12.77
N ILE A 326 18.28 -8.47 -13.44
CA ILE A 326 18.09 -8.80 -14.84
C ILE A 326 18.09 -10.30 -15.00
N TRP A 327 16.99 -10.86 -15.52
CA TRP A 327 16.93 -12.25 -15.90
C TRP A 327 17.05 -12.38 -17.41
N LYS A 328 17.90 -13.30 -17.86
CA LYS A 328 18.14 -13.61 -19.28
C LYS A 328 17.21 -14.72 -19.72
N ILE A 329 16.31 -14.41 -20.65
CA ILE A 329 15.32 -15.36 -21.16
C ILE A 329 15.72 -15.79 -22.58
N TYR A 330 16.19 -17.00 -22.71
CA TYR A 330 16.54 -17.61 -23.98
C TYR A 330 15.31 -18.31 -24.57
N ASN A 331 14.64 -17.63 -25.49
CA ASN A 331 13.38 -18.07 -26.07
C ASN A 331 13.59 -18.84 -27.39
N LYS A 332 12.57 -19.57 -27.83
CA LYS A 332 12.50 -20.39 -29.08
C LYS A 332 13.38 -21.62 -29.06
N ILE A 333 13.55 -22.27 -27.92
CA ILE A 333 14.26 -23.55 -27.80
C ILE A 333 13.61 -24.66 -28.63
N ASP A 334 12.35 -24.52 -29.01
CA ASP A 334 11.61 -25.44 -29.89
C ASP A 334 12.21 -25.54 -31.30
N LEU A 335 12.95 -24.53 -31.75
CA LEU A 335 13.63 -24.53 -33.06
C LEU A 335 14.99 -25.25 -33.01
N SER A 336 15.55 -25.52 -31.83
CA SER A 336 16.83 -26.24 -31.63
C SER A 336 16.74 -27.23 -30.45
N PRO A 337 15.83 -28.19 -30.49
CA PRO A 337 15.45 -29.01 -29.32
C PRO A 337 16.57 -29.94 -28.81
N ASN A 338 17.64 -30.15 -29.57
CA ASN A 338 18.76 -31.03 -29.19
C ASN A 338 19.93 -30.29 -28.54
N GLU A 339 19.90 -28.94 -28.51
CA GLU A 339 21.01 -28.11 -28.02
C GLU A 339 20.75 -27.53 -26.66
N TYR A 340 19.46 -27.37 -26.28
CA TYR A 340 19.07 -26.66 -25.04
C TYR A 340 18.04 -27.47 -24.25
N ASN A 341 18.28 -27.59 -22.94
CA ASN A 341 17.35 -28.23 -22.01
C ASN A 341 16.77 -27.14 -21.06
N THR A 342 15.52 -27.30 -20.69
CA THR A 342 14.84 -26.38 -19.72
C THR A 342 15.52 -26.38 -18.36
N ASP A 343 16.30 -27.40 -18.03
CA ASP A 343 17.06 -27.53 -16.78
C ASP A 343 18.51 -27.00 -16.89
N ASP A 344 18.96 -26.65 -18.10
CA ASP A 344 20.28 -26.09 -18.34
C ASP A 344 20.32 -24.63 -17.89
N GLY A 345 20.77 -24.38 -16.68
CA GLY A 345 21.03 -23.04 -16.17
C GLY A 345 21.74 -23.11 -14.82
N PRO A 346 23.02 -22.71 -14.75
CA PRO A 346 23.77 -22.73 -13.48
C PRO A 346 23.34 -21.61 -12.52
N ASP A 347 22.51 -20.65 -12.99
CA ASP A 347 22.11 -19.47 -12.23
C ASP A 347 20.58 -19.31 -12.25
N ASP A 348 20.01 -18.94 -11.12
CA ASP A 348 18.58 -18.59 -10.95
C ASP A 348 18.12 -17.39 -11.80
N THR A 349 19.03 -16.81 -12.60
CA THR A 349 18.78 -15.64 -13.47
C THR A 349 18.74 -15.98 -14.97
N ARG A 350 18.86 -17.28 -15.35
CA ARG A 350 18.86 -17.73 -16.76
C ARG A 350 17.76 -18.76 -17.00
N PHE A 351 16.92 -18.50 -17.98
CA PHE A 351 15.78 -19.36 -18.33
C PHE A 351 15.79 -19.70 -19.81
N PHE A 352 15.70 -20.99 -20.13
CA PHE A 352 15.55 -21.51 -21.48
C PHE A 352 14.10 -21.93 -21.69
N ILE A 353 13.40 -21.23 -22.62
CA ILE A 353 11.97 -21.40 -22.81
C ILE A 353 11.56 -21.52 -24.28
N SER A 354 10.41 -22.12 -24.52
CA SER A 354 9.61 -21.90 -25.73
C SER A 354 8.30 -21.22 -25.33
N ALA A 355 8.19 -19.92 -25.56
CA ALA A 355 6.97 -19.16 -25.31
C ALA A 355 5.79 -19.68 -26.17
N GLN A 356 6.07 -20.32 -27.32
CA GLN A 356 5.05 -20.88 -28.22
C GLN A 356 4.49 -22.21 -27.70
N ASN A 357 5.34 -23.10 -27.21
CA ASN A 357 4.97 -24.47 -26.82
C ASN A 357 4.76 -24.61 -25.30
N GLY A 358 5.14 -23.61 -24.51
CA GLY A 358 5.03 -23.63 -23.06
C GLY A 358 6.18 -24.27 -22.30
N ASN A 359 7.19 -24.84 -23.03
CA ASN A 359 8.33 -25.48 -22.39
C ASN A 359 9.15 -24.46 -21.59
N GLY A 360 9.54 -24.81 -20.36
CA GLY A 360 10.31 -23.93 -19.44
C GLY A 360 9.53 -22.80 -18.77
N LEU A 361 8.28 -22.51 -19.17
CA LEU A 361 7.47 -21.45 -18.59
C LEU A 361 7.14 -21.69 -17.12
N LEU A 362 6.87 -22.93 -16.71
CA LEU A 362 6.60 -23.29 -15.32
C LEU A 362 7.76 -22.92 -14.36
N LYS A 363 9.01 -23.09 -14.82
CA LYS A 363 10.20 -22.71 -14.05
C LYS A 363 10.30 -21.20 -13.91
N LEU A 364 10.07 -20.45 -14.99
CA LEU A 364 10.01 -19.00 -14.98
C LEU A 364 8.89 -18.48 -14.10
N GLU A 365 7.69 -19.04 -14.17
CA GLU A 365 6.54 -18.68 -13.32
C GLU A 365 6.84 -18.91 -11.83
N LYS A 366 7.46 -20.03 -11.47
CA LYS A 366 7.87 -20.29 -10.07
C LYS A 366 8.87 -19.25 -9.56
N ALA A 367 9.89 -18.94 -10.34
CA ALA A 367 10.88 -17.94 -9.99
C ALA A 367 10.25 -16.54 -9.87
N LEU A 368 9.32 -16.17 -10.76
CA LEU A 368 8.55 -14.93 -10.67
C LEU A 368 7.67 -14.88 -9.42
N ALA A 369 7.11 -16.02 -8.97
CA ALA A 369 6.33 -16.09 -7.74
C ALA A 369 7.17 -15.83 -6.49
N GLU A 370 8.44 -16.21 -6.51
CA GLU A 370 9.38 -16.03 -5.39
C GLU A 370 9.85 -14.57 -5.21
N LEU A 371 9.78 -13.74 -6.28
CA LEU A 371 10.16 -12.31 -6.23
C LEU A 371 9.42 -11.50 -5.16
N SER A 372 8.19 -11.87 -4.86
CA SER A 372 7.31 -11.13 -3.93
C SER A 372 7.16 -11.82 -2.59
N THR A 373 7.87 -12.93 -2.34
CA THR A 373 7.84 -13.62 -1.04
C THR A 373 8.89 -13.02 -0.11
N PRO A 374 8.49 -12.47 1.05
CA PRO A 374 9.46 -11.98 2.02
C PRO A 374 10.09 -13.15 2.76
N ASP A 375 11.38 -13.07 3.02
CA ASP A 375 12.13 -13.99 3.91
C ASP A 375 11.66 -13.89 5.39
N ASP A 376 10.77 -12.95 5.73
CA ASP A 376 10.41 -12.64 7.10
C ASP A 376 8.89 -12.43 7.23
N GLU A 377 8.22 -13.37 7.90
CA GLU A 377 6.78 -13.32 8.15
C GLU A 377 6.35 -12.18 9.11
N ASN A 378 7.28 -11.46 9.72
CA ASN A 378 6.99 -10.47 10.76
C ASN A 378 6.98 -9.02 10.31
N VAL A 379 6.89 -8.76 9.01
CA VAL A 379 6.91 -7.40 8.45
C VAL A 379 5.49 -6.85 8.34
N GLY A 380 5.26 -5.64 8.87
CA GLY A 380 4.03 -4.87 8.68
C GLY A 380 4.05 -4.09 7.36
N THR A 381 2.87 -3.72 6.84
CA THR A 381 2.78 -2.83 5.68
C THR A 381 3.39 -1.46 6.00
N ALA A 382 4.04 -0.86 5.03
CA ALA A 382 4.66 0.44 5.16
C ALA A 382 4.66 1.22 3.84
N ARG A 383 4.88 2.53 3.92
CA ARG A 383 4.87 3.44 2.77
C ARG A 383 6.17 4.25 2.70
N LYS A 384 6.52 4.75 1.51
CA LYS A 384 7.73 5.58 1.28
C LYS A 384 7.81 6.79 2.21
N ARG A 385 6.66 7.40 2.58
CA ARG A 385 6.65 8.51 3.54
C ARG A 385 7.20 8.09 4.91
N HIS A 386 6.91 6.84 5.37
CA HIS A 386 7.44 6.33 6.64
C HIS A 386 8.94 6.15 6.58
N GLN A 387 9.44 5.55 5.48
CA GLN A 387 10.87 5.39 5.24
C GLN A 387 11.60 6.73 5.25
N GLN A 388 11.06 7.73 4.54
CA GLN A 388 11.63 9.08 4.51
C GLN A 388 11.68 9.69 5.91
N LYS A 389 10.58 9.65 6.67
CA LYS A 389 10.52 10.23 8.03
C LYS A 389 11.46 9.51 9.00
N LEU A 390 11.56 8.18 8.93
CA LEU A 390 12.53 7.42 9.73
C LEU A 390 13.98 7.77 9.37
N GLY A 391 14.27 7.99 8.09
CA GLY A 391 15.57 8.48 7.62
C GLY A 391 15.92 9.85 8.20
N GLU A 392 14.96 10.78 8.21
CA GLU A 392 15.11 12.10 8.81
C GLU A 392 15.32 12.02 10.34
N VAL A 393 14.62 11.10 11.03
CA VAL A 393 14.82 10.84 12.47
C VAL A 393 16.23 10.32 12.73
N LEU A 394 16.73 9.41 11.89
CA LEU A 394 18.08 8.87 12.00
C LEU A 394 19.14 9.97 11.87
N GLU A 395 18.96 10.91 10.95
CA GLU A 395 19.83 12.07 10.79
C GLU A 395 19.86 12.96 12.06
N ASN A 396 18.68 13.23 12.66
CA ASN A 396 18.62 13.98 13.91
C ASN A 396 19.32 13.25 15.07
N LEU A 397 19.17 11.91 15.17
CA LEU A 397 19.89 11.12 16.18
C LEU A 397 21.41 11.15 15.97
N TYR A 398 21.86 11.08 14.73
CA TYR A 398 23.28 11.23 14.40
C TYR A 398 23.82 12.61 14.83
N ASN A 399 23.08 13.68 14.57
CA ASN A 399 23.43 15.02 15.02
C ASN A 399 23.45 15.10 16.55
N ALA A 400 22.44 14.53 17.23
CA ALA A 400 22.37 14.48 18.69
C ALA A 400 23.61 13.77 19.28
N SER A 401 24.02 12.63 18.74
CA SER A 401 25.24 11.92 19.17
C SER A 401 26.48 12.76 18.99
N LYS A 402 26.64 13.42 17.83
CA LYS A 402 27.77 14.30 17.56
C LYS A 402 27.85 15.51 18.49
N TYR A 403 26.70 16.09 18.86
CA TYR A 403 26.65 17.21 19.80
C TYR A 403 26.81 16.75 21.26
N ASN A 404 26.37 15.53 21.61
CA ASN A 404 26.64 14.92 22.90
C ASN A 404 28.15 14.77 23.15
N GLU A 405 28.94 14.30 22.15
CA GLU A 405 30.39 14.25 22.22
C GLU A 405 31.02 15.62 22.47
N ARG A 406 30.38 16.69 22.02
CA ARG A 406 30.82 18.09 22.19
C ARG A 406 30.26 18.76 23.45
N GLN A 407 29.58 18.02 24.30
CA GLN A 407 28.93 18.50 25.52
C GLN A 407 27.91 19.65 25.31
N LYS A 408 27.23 19.68 24.17
CA LYS A 408 26.20 20.66 23.82
C LYS A 408 24.82 20.08 24.05
N LEU A 409 24.45 19.87 25.31
CA LEU A 409 23.21 19.20 25.71
C LEU A 409 21.95 19.95 25.26
N ASP A 410 21.99 21.27 25.18
CA ASP A 410 20.92 22.10 24.64
C ASP A 410 20.56 21.72 23.19
N ILE A 411 21.58 21.52 22.36
CA ILE A 411 21.40 21.12 20.96
C ILE A 411 20.94 19.67 20.89
N VAL A 412 21.45 18.78 21.75
CA VAL A 412 21.00 17.38 21.83
C VAL A 412 19.49 17.32 22.13
N ALA A 413 19.03 18.10 23.12
CA ALA A 413 17.59 18.17 23.45
C ALA A 413 16.73 18.69 22.28
N GLN A 414 17.26 19.68 21.52
CA GLN A 414 16.58 20.23 20.35
C GLN A 414 16.48 19.20 19.22
N GLU A 415 17.57 18.46 18.90
CA GLU A 415 17.56 17.41 17.86
C GLU A 415 16.58 16.29 18.24
N LEU A 416 16.52 15.90 19.52
CA LEU A 416 15.56 14.91 20.00
C LEU A 416 14.12 15.42 19.91
N ALA A 417 13.87 16.71 20.14
CA ALA A 417 12.53 17.32 19.97
C ALA A 417 12.08 17.25 18.49
N ILE A 418 12.99 17.53 17.56
CA ILE A 418 12.72 17.45 16.13
C ILE A 418 12.46 15.98 15.73
N ALA A 419 13.29 15.04 16.18
CA ALA A 419 13.12 13.61 15.94
C ALA A 419 11.77 13.10 16.44
N HIS A 420 11.35 13.51 17.65
CA HIS A 420 10.04 13.17 18.21
C HIS A 420 8.90 13.67 17.33
N LYS A 421 8.95 14.96 16.90
CA LYS A 421 7.94 15.54 16.03
C LYS A 421 7.79 14.77 14.70
N LYS A 422 8.89 14.34 14.10
CA LYS A 422 8.88 13.54 12.86
C LYS A 422 8.23 12.16 13.05
N LEU A 423 8.42 11.53 14.22
CA LEU A 423 7.71 10.29 14.56
C LEU A 423 6.21 10.53 14.80
N ASP A 424 5.83 11.71 15.33
CA ASP A 424 4.42 12.10 15.46
C ASP A 424 3.73 12.24 14.10
N GLU A 425 4.42 12.76 13.09
CA GLU A 425 3.91 12.85 11.72
C GLU A 425 3.64 11.45 11.12
N ILE A 426 4.38 10.40 11.51
CA ILE A 426 4.13 9.03 11.06
C ILE A 426 2.80 8.50 11.61
N THR A 427 2.55 8.70 12.90
CA THR A 427 1.36 8.16 13.59
C THR A 427 0.14 9.07 13.51
N GLY A 428 0.30 10.30 13.01
CA GLY A 428 -0.79 11.27 12.90
C GLY A 428 -1.01 12.08 14.17
N GLY A 429 0.00 12.23 15.04
CA GLY A 429 -0.06 13.11 16.22
C GLY A 429 0.12 14.61 15.88
N ASP A 430 0.93 14.90 14.86
CA ASP A 430 1.12 16.24 14.28
C ASP A 430 0.98 16.11 12.76
N TYR A 431 -0.20 16.40 12.23
CA TYR A 431 -0.53 16.19 10.82
C TYR A 431 -0.87 17.51 10.12
N ASN A 432 -0.54 17.58 8.83
CA ASN A 432 -1.01 18.62 7.92
C ASN A 432 -2.30 18.12 7.22
N ASP A 433 -3.30 18.98 7.13
CA ASP A 433 -4.59 18.67 6.46
C ASP A 433 -4.38 18.18 5.03
N GLU A 434 -3.40 18.71 4.29
CA GLU A 434 -3.06 18.26 2.94
C GLU A 434 -2.61 16.79 2.90
N VAL A 435 -1.86 16.33 3.91
CA VAL A 435 -1.41 14.93 4.00
C VAL A 435 -2.59 14.01 4.29
N LEU A 436 -3.50 14.42 5.18
CA LEU A 436 -4.72 13.66 5.46
C LEU A 436 -5.60 13.57 4.21
N GLU A 437 -5.84 14.68 3.53
CA GLU A 437 -6.63 14.74 2.30
C GLU A 437 -6.04 13.81 1.23
N SER A 438 -4.72 13.82 1.06
CA SER A 438 -4.03 12.92 0.13
C SER A 438 -4.26 11.45 0.49
N ILE A 439 -4.09 11.07 1.77
CA ILE A 439 -4.24 9.69 2.22
C ILE A 439 -5.69 9.22 2.05
N PHE A 440 -6.67 10.01 2.52
CA PHE A 440 -8.07 9.60 2.49
C PHE A 440 -8.68 9.65 1.10
N SER A 441 -8.15 10.46 0.18
CA SER A 441 -8.60 10.46 -1.23
C SER A 441 -8.30 9.15 -1.98
N GLU A 442 -7.34 8.35 -1.51
CA GLU A 442 -7.03 7.03 -2.09
C GLU A 442 -8.08 5.97 -1.74
N PHE A 443 -8.94 6.23 -0.74
CA PHE A 443 -9.97 5.29 -0.34
C PHE A 443 -11.16 5.27 -1.29
N CYS A 444 -11.86 4.13 -1.30
CA CYS A 444 -13.17 4.07 -1.94
C CYS A 444 -14.22 4.84 -1.12
N ILE A 445 -15.27 5.37 -1.81
CA ILE A 445 -16.45 5.93 -1.15
C ILE A 445 -17.10 4.81 -0.32
N GLY A 446 -17.46 5.11 0.94
CA GLY A 446 -18.08 4.13 1.85
C GLY A 446 -17.09 3.48 2.85
N LYS A 447 -15.81 3.89 2.77
CA LYS A 447 -14.74 3.51 3.72
C LYS A 447 -14.23 4.69 4.51
#